data_83297795d8dec9de52406889fe42debe
#
_entry.id   83297795d8dec9de52406889fe42debe
#
_cell.length_a   1.000
_cell.length_b   1.000
_cell.length_c   1.000
_cell.angle_alpha   90.00
_cell.angle_beta   90.00
_cell.angle_gamma   90.00
#
_symmetry.space_group_name_H-M   'P 1'
#
loop_
_entity.id
_entity.type
_entity.pdbx_description
1 polymer ?
#
loop_
_entity_poly.entity_id
_entity_poly.type
_entity_poly.pdbx_seq_one_letter_code
_entity_poly.pdbx_strand_id
1 'polypeptide(L)'
;MDFCNIALFENVSHHDCERMMQCFHATNANFPAGAVICDYEKTSGRLGIVLKGMASLIRTDENGSRTILERVGEGGLFGECLAFSGNQDAIYVTADTDCEISFITYDEISKRCSNACACHTQITENLFRLISEKALGLSERVEVLSRRSIRDRLLCYFNLCADHAKQTVFSIPFTG
;
A
#
# COMPACT_ATOMS: atom_id res chain seq x y z
N MET A 1 11.97 15.47 -7.27
CA MET A 1 11.44 14.13 -6.99
C MET A 1 10.32 13.87 -7.96
N ASP A 2 10.32 12.74 -8.66
CA ASP A 2 9.30 12.49 -9.68
C ASP A 2 8.11 11.76 -9.05
N PHE A 3 7.04 12.49 -8.76
CA PHE A 3 5.80 11.95 -8.20
C PHE A 3 4.94 11.24 -9.25
N CYS A 4 5.30 11.30 -10.55
CA CYS A 4 4.52 10.73 -11.64
C CYS A 4 4.45 9.20 -11.62
N ASN A 5 5.39 8.55 -10.91
CA ASN A 5 5.43 7.09 -10.78
C ASN A 5 4.67 6.56 -9.56
N ILE A 6 4.02 7.43 -8.80
CA ILE A 6 3.24 7.05 -7.62
C ILE A 6 1.81 6.75 -8.08
N ALA A 7 1.32 5.54 -7.81
CA ALA A 7 0.00 5.10 -8.23
C ALA A 7 -1.16 6.03 -7.75
N LEU A 8 -0.98 6.69 -6.60
CA LEU A 8 -1.93 7.68 -6.09
C LEU A 8 -2.09 8.89 -7.01
N PHE A 9 -1.04 9.27 -7.75
CA PHE A 9 -1.02 10.43 -8.64
C PHE A 9 -1.21 10.06 -10.12
N GLU A 10 -1.69 8.88 -10.42
CA GLU A 10 -1.98 8.48 -11.78
C GLU A 10 -2.95 9.47 -12.45
N ASN A 11 -2.65 9.86 -13.70
CA ASN A 11 -3.41 10.88 -14.46
C ASN A 11 -3.43 12.29 -13.83
N VAL A 12 -2.51 12.59 -12.91
CA VAL A 12 -2.29 13.95 -12.38
C VAL A 12 -1.02 14.52 -13.00
N SER A 13 -1.06 15.80 -13.42
CA SER A 13 0.14 16.44 -14.02
C SER A 13 1.27 16.59 -12.98
N HIS A 14 2.53 16.57 -13.43
CA HIS A 14 3.68 16.74 -12.52
C HIS A 14 3.57 18.02 -11.65
N HIS A 15 3.21 19.12 -12.26
CA HIS A 15 2.98 20.40 -11.56
C HIS A 15 1.88 20.29 -10.50
N ASP A 16 0.80 19.56 -10.82
CA ASP A 16 -0.30 19.39 -9.88
C ASP A 16 0.07 18.40 -8.75
N CYS A 17 0.92 17.40 -9.00
CA CYS A 17 1.41 16.49 -7.96
C CYS A 17 2.16 17.26 -6.86
N GLU A 18 3.09 18.14 -7.22
CA GLU A 18 3.83 18.95 -6.26
C GLU A 18 2.90 19.85 -5.45
N ARG A 19 1.96 20.51 -6.14
CA ARG A 19 0.94 21.35 -5.49
C ARG A 19 0.06 20.55 -4.53
N MET A 20 -0.30 19.32 -4.89
CA MET A 20 -1.14 18.46 -4.05
C MET A 20 -0.39 17.97 -2.82
N MET A 21 0.90 17.64 -2.93
CA MET A 21 1.73 17.29 -1.77
C MET A 21 1.81 18.44 -0.76
N GLN A 22 1.92 19.68 -1.25
CA GLN A 22 1.85 20.86 -0.39
C GLN A 22 0.45 21.04 0.22
N CYS A 23 -0.61 20.86 -0.57
CA CYS A 23 -1.99 20.97 -0.12
C CYS A 23 -2.35 19.96 0.96
N PHE A 24 -1.79 18.74 0.88
CA PHE A 24 -1.95 17.68 1.87
C PHE A 24 -1.01 17.82 3.07
N HIS A 25 -0.22 18.88 3.15
CA HIS A 25 0.80 19.07 4.19
C HIS A 25 1.66 17.82 4.39
N ALA A 26 2.05 17.20 3.27
CA ALA A 26 2.84 15.98 3.30
C ALA A 26 4.17 16.19 4.02
N THR A 27 4.55 15.24 4.86
CA THR A 27 5.79 15.27 5.64
C THR A 27 6.69 14.11 5.26
N ASN A 28 7.95 14.40 4.91
CA ASN A 28 8.91 13.37 4.53
C ASN A 28 9.79 12.99 5.72
N ALA A 29 10.10 11.68 5.82
CA ALA A 29 11.00 11.14 6.82
C ALA A 29 11.86 10.02 6.22
N ASN A 30 13.09 9.87 6.75
CA ASN A 30 14.03 8.82 6.37
C ASN A 30 14.13 7.79 7.49
N PHE A 31 14.17 6.52 7.10
CA PHE A 31 14.26 5.40 8.01
C PHE A 31 15.37 4.45 7.55
N PRO A 32 16.35 4.11 8.42
CA PRO A 32 17.34 3.10 8.09
C PRO A 32 16.70 1.70 8.05
N ALA A 33 17.32 0.79 7.34
CA ALA A 33 16.91 -0.61 7.30
C ALA A 33 16.70 -1.19 8.71
N GLY A 34 15.62 -1.91 8.91
CA GLY A 34 15.19 -2.48 10.20
C GLY A 34 14.43 -1.53 11.13
N ALA A 35 14.33 -0.24 10.82
CA ALA A 35 13.60 0.70 11.65
C ALA A 35 12.08 0.50 11.54
N VAL A 36 11.35 0.80 12.62
CA VAL A 36 9.89 0.90 12.60
C VAL A 36 9.51 2.24 11.99
N ILE A 37 8.80 2.21 10.87
CA ILE A 37 8.33 3.39 10.14
C ILE A 37 7.05 3.93 10.77
N CYS A 38 6.10 3.05 11.06
CA CYS A 38 4.80 3.41 11.62
C CYS A 38 4.30 2.27 12.52
N ASP A 39 3.74 2.65 13.65
CA ASP A 39 3.08 1.74 14.59
C ASP A 39 1.63 2.18 14.70
N TYR A 40 0.72 1.39 14.12
CA TYR A 40 -0.71 1.75 14.04
C TYR A 40 -1.45 1.64 15.37
N GLU A 41 -0.89 0.98 16.36
CA GLU A 41 -1.41 1.02 17.73
C GLU A 41 -1.29 2.43 18.32
N LYS A 42 -0.20 3.14 17.98
CA LYS A 42 0.12 4.48 18.53
C LYS A 42 -0.30 5.62 17.62
N THR A 43 -0.35 5.36 16.30
CA THR A 43 -0.53 6.40 15.29
C THR A 43 -1.53 5.95 14.24
N SER A 44 -2.77 6.41 14.35
CA SER A 44 -3.83 6.17 13.36
C SER A 44 -3.99 7.35 12.38
N GLY A 45 -4.68 7.12 11.28
CA GLY A 45 -5.09 8.18 10.36
C GLY A 45 -4.00 8.70 9.42
N ARG A 46 -2.90 7.96 9.24
CA ARG A 46 -1.82 8.32 8.30
C ARG A 46 -1.70 7.30 7.17
N LEU A 47 -1.58 7.83 5.97
CA LEU A 47 -1.16 7.13 4.76
C LEU A 47 0.34 7.37 4.56
N GLY A 48 1.10 6.31 4.31
CA GLY A 48 2.50 6.40 3.93
C GLY A 48 2.70 6.08 2.44
N ILE A 49 3.51 6.87 1.77
CA ILE A 49 3.95 6.67 0.39
C ILE A 49 5.44 6.34 0.44
N VAL A 50 5.84 5.21 -0.12
CA VAL A 50 7.26 4.84 -0.23
C VAL A 50 7.87 5.61 -1.40
N LEU A 51 8.69 6.60 -1.10
CA LEU A 51 9.40 7.40 -2.11
C LEU A 51 10.66 6.69 -2.58
N LYS A 52 11.31 5.93 -1.67
CA LYS A 52 12.50 5.13 -1.94
C LYS A 52 12.58 3.94 -1.00
N GLY A 53 13.07 2.82 -1.50
CA GLY A 53 13.31 1.61 -0.71
C GLY A 53 12.15 0.63 -0.70
N MET A 54 12.15 -0.24 0.30
CA MET A 54 11.15 -1.31 0.50
C MET A 54 10.71 -1.33 1.96
N ALA A 55 9.40 -1.41 2.18
CA ALA A 55 8.81 -1.50 3.51
C ALA A 55 7.90 -2.72 3.61
N SER A 56 7.77 -3.31 4.80
CA SER A 56 6.86 -4.42 5.09
C SER A 56 5.82 -4.02 6.12
N LEU A 57 4.56 -4.25 5.79
CA LEU A 57 3.44 -4.19 6.73
C LEU A 57 3.36 -5.53 7.46
N ILE A 58 3.49 -5.50 8.77
CA ILE A 58 3.64 -6.70 9.61
C ILE A 58 2.56 -6.70 10.68
N ARG A 59 1.98 -7.87 10.93
CA ARG A 59 1.14 -8.16 12.10
C ARG A 59 1.89 -9.08 13.05
N THR A 60 1.87 -8.76 14.35
CA THR A 60 2.36 -9.65 15.40
C THR A 60 1.16 -10.26 16.12
N ASP A 61 1.18 -11.57 16.38
CA ASP A 61 0.17 -12.24 17.20
C ASP A 61 0.53 -12.19 18.70
N GLU A 62 -0.37 -12.68 19.54
CA GLU A 62 -0.19 -12.73 20.99
C GLU A 62 1.04 -13.55 21.44
N ASN A 63 1.52 -14.45 20.61
CA ASN A 63 2.71 -15.30 20.85
C ASN A 63 4.00 -14.64 20.33
N GLY A 64 3.92 -13.44 19.75
CA GLY A 64 5.04 -12.74 19.14
C GLY A 64 5.41 -13.22 17.73
N SER A 65 4.62 -14.12 17.12
CA SER A 65 4.83 -14.53 15.72
C SER A 65 4.51 -13.39 14.77
N ARG A 66 5.37 -13.18 13.80
CA ARG A 66 5.26 -12.09 12.83
C ARG A 66 4.75 -12.60 11.49
N THR A 67 3.71 -11.99 10.98
CA THR A 67 3.17 -12.26 9.64
C THR A 67 3.32 -11.03 8.77
N ILE A 68 4.02 -11.16 7.65
CA ILE A 68 4.09 -10.10 6.64
C ILE A 68 2.76 -10.10 5.88
N LEU A 69 1.99 -9.02 6.06
CA LEU A 69 0.72 -8.82 5.36
C LEU A 69 0.95 -8.34 3.94
N GLU A 70 1.89 -7.41 3.78
CA GLU A 70 2.20 -6.77 2.49
C GLU A 70 3.65 -6.30 2.48
N ARG A 71 4.27 -6.28 1.27
CA ARG A 71 5.51 -5.58 0.98
C ARG A 71 5.23 -4.44 0.01
N VAL A 72 5.74 -3.26 0.34
CA VAL A 72 5.47 -2.02 -0.38
C VAL A 72 6.79 -1.45 -0.87
N GLY A 73 6.98 -1.40 -2.16
CA GLY A 73 8.14 -0.80 -2.82
C GLY A 73 7.90 0.67 -3.22
N GLU A 74 8.86 1.22 -3.96
CA GLU A 74 8.81 2.60 -4.46
C GLU A 74 7.52 2.88 -5.24
N GLY A 75 6.89 4.03 -4.97
CA GLY A 75 5.60 4.44 -5.51
C GLY A 75 4.38 3.79 -4.86
N GLY A 76 4.58 2.78 -4.02
CA GLY A 76 3.50 2.10 -3.32
C GLY A 76 3.03 2.83 -2.07
N LEU A 77 1.84 2.42 -1.58
CA LEU A 77 1.17 3.01 -0.42
C LEU A 77 0.96 1.97 0.67
N PHE A 78 0.98 2.43 1.93
CA PHE A 78 0.57 1.64 3.07
C PHE A 78 -0.30 2.48 4.02
N GLY A 79 -1.14 1.81 4.80
CA GLY A 79 -2.02 2.46 5.79
C GLY A 79 -3.40 2.83 5.27
N GLU A 80 -3.66 2.77 3.97
CA GLU A 80 -4.93 3.14 3.35
C GLU A 80 -6.11 2.28 3.84
N CYS A 81 -5.88 1.01 4.17
CA CYS A 81 -6.90 0.12 4.72
C CYS A 81 -7.06 0.25 6.25
N LEU A 82 -6.11 0.88 6.93
CA LEU A 82 -6.05 0.92 8.40
C LEU A 82 -6.58 2.23 9.00
N ALA A 83 -6.71 3.27 8.19
CA ALA A 83 -7.05 4.61 8.67
C ALA A 83 -8.40 4.71 9.39
N PHE A 84 -9.37 3.90 8.98
CA PHE A 84 -10.73 3.89 9.51
C PHE A 84 -11.02 2.67 10.41
N SER A 85 -10.03 1.81 10.63
CA SER A 85 -10.15 0.64 11.46
C SER A 85 -9.97 1.03 12.93
N GLY A 86 -10.97 0.79 13.75
CA GLY A 86 -10.95 1.11 15.18
C GLY A 86 -10.11 0.15 16.04
N ASN A 87 -9.64 -0.96 15.49
CA ASN A 87 -8.80 -1.95 16.18
C ASN A 87 -7.61 -2.31 15.31
N GLN A 88 -6.46 -1.70 15.61
CA GLN A 88 -5.22 -1.83 14.83
C GLN A 88 -4.10 -2.46 15.65
N ASP A 89 -4.47 -3.19 16.71
CA ASP A 89 -3.53 -3.84 17.61
C ASP A 89 -2.52 -4.69 16.84
N ALA A 90 -1.26 -4.53 17.20
CA ALA A 90 -0.15 -5.33 16.70
C ALA A 90 0.16 -5.21 15.19
N ILE A 91 -0.26 -4.13 14.51
CA ILE A 91 0.13 -3.84 13.12
C ILE A 91 1.13 -2.70 13.08
N TYR A 92 2.26 -2.92 12.41
CA TYR A 92 3.31 -1.92 12.22
C TYR A 92 3.98 -2.09 10.86
N VAL A 93 4.67 -1.04 10.42
CA VAL A 93 5.46 -1.02 9.18
C VAL A 93 6.93 -0.90 9.51
N THR A 94 7.75 -1.74 8.92
CA THR A 94 9.21 -1.71 9.04
C THR A 94 9.88 -1.42 7.71
N ALA A 95 11.04 -0.79 7.76
CA ALA A 95 11.91 -0.60 6.62
C ALA A 95 12.71 -1.89 6.34
N ASP A 96 12.51 -2.53 5.19
CA ASP A 96 13.31 -3.69 4.78
C ASP A 96 14.69 -3.23 4.27
N THR A 97 14.74 -2.07 3.64
CA THR A 97 15.95 -1.34 3.20
C THR A 97 15.91 0.07 3.76
N ASP A 98 16.93 0.89 3.51
CA ASP A 98 16.84 2.32 3.78
C ASP A 98 15.68 2.92 3.00
N CYS A 99 14.75 3.56 3.69
CA CYS A 99 13.51 4.10 3.13
C CYS A 99 13.41 5.61 3.27
N GLU A 100 12.85 6.24 2.24
CA GLU A 100 12.28 7.58 2.30
C GLU A 100 10.77 7.49 2.17
N ILE A 101 10.03 8.00 3.15
CA ILE A 101 8.58 7.90 3.24
C ILE A 101 7.97 9.29 3.29
N SER A 102 6.92 9.51 2.51
CA SER A 102 6.06 10.68 2.62
C SER A 102 4.76 10.30 3.33
N PHE A 103 4.40 11.04 4.37
CA PHE A 103 3.17 10.83 5.12
C PHE A 103 2.13 11.89 4.79
N ILE A 104 0.90 11.45 4.60
CA ILE A 104 -0.29 12.30 4.41
C ILE A 104 -1.34 11.84 5.42
N THR A 105 -2.07 12.77 6.02
CA THR A 105 -3.19 12.42 6.89
C THR A 105 -4.48 12.26 6.08
N TYR A 106 -5.36 11.37 6.52
CA TYR A 106 -6.67 11.19 5.87
C TYR A 106 -7.54 12.43 5.93
N ASP A 107 -7.43 13.19 7.01
CA ASP A 107 -8.14 14.46 7.15
C ASP A 107 -7.78 15.42 6.00
N GLU A 108 -6.51 15.46 5.60
CA GLU A 108 -6.08 16.31 4.49
C GLU A 108 -6.59 15.81 3.13
N ILE A 109 -6.65 14.49 2.92
CA ILE A 109 -7.20 13.90 1.68
C ILE A 109 -8.72 14.10 1.61
N SER A 110 -9.42 13.98 2.73
CA SER A 110 -10.89 14.07 2.79
C SER A 110 -11.42 15.50 2.83
N LYS A 111 -10.59 16.47 3.21
CA LYS A 111 -10.99 17.88 3.22
C LYS A 111 -11.36 18.34 1.81
N ARG A 112 -12.51 18.98 1.69
CA ARG A 112 -12.85 19.69 0.45
C ARG A 112 -11.87 20.84 0.28
N CYS A 113 -11.11 20.80 -0.79
CA CYS A 113 -10.29 21.94 -1.20
C CYS A 113 -11.18 23.16 -1.44
N SER A 114 -10.82 24.30 -0.85
CA SER A 114 -11.53 25.58 -1.09
C SER A 114 -11.62 25.93 -2.58
N ASN A 115 -10.71 25.42 -3.39
CA ASN A 115 -10.63 25.67 -4.83
C ASN A 115 -11.38 24.61 -5.67
N ALA A 116 -12.06 23.62 -5.05
CA ALA A 116 -12.78 22.53 -5.73
C ALA A 116 -12.00 21.95 -6.94
N CYS A 117 -10.70 21.73 -6.77
CA CYS A 117 -9.84 21.36 -7.89
C CYS A 117 -10.08 19.92 -8.35
N ALA A 118 -10.04 19.68 -9.66
CA ALA A 118 -10.20 18.37 -10.28
C ALA A 118 -9.17 17.36 -9.78
N CYS A 119 -7.98 17.81 -9.35
CA CYS A 119 -6.91 16.95 -8.84
C CYS A 119 -7.30 16.22 -7.55
N HIS A 120 -8.05 16.84 -6.63
CA HIS A 120 -8.55 16.16 -5.43
C HIS A 120 -9.49 15.00 -5.79
N THR A 121 -10.38 15.22 -6.75
CA THR A 121 -11.28 14.17 -7.23
C THR A 121 -10.48 13.02 -7.82
N GLN A 122 -9.51 13.33 -8.69
CA GLN A 122 -8.66 12.30 -9.31
C GLN A 122 -7.87 11.49 -8.27
N ILE A 123 -7.28 12.16 -7.27
CA ILE A 123 -6.53 11.48 -6.20
C ILE A 123 -7.46 10.60 -5.35
N THR A 124 -8.67 11.08 -5.06
CA THR A 124 -9.66 10.28 -4.32
C THR A 124 -10.08 9.06 -5.12
N GLU A 125 -10.34 9.20 -6.41
CA GLU A 125 -10.67 8.08 -7.32
C GLU A 125 -9.51 7.07 -7.39
N ASN A 126 -8.27 7.55 -7.52
CA ASN A 126 -7.09 6.70 -7.50
C ASN A 126 -6.95 5.94 -6.18
N LEU A 127 -7.20 6.60 -5.04
CA LEU A 127 -7.16 5.95 -3.73
C LEU A 127 -8.21 4.84 -3.62
N PHE A 128 -9.46 5.09 -4.06
CA PHE A 128 -10.50 4.06 -4.09
C PHE A 128 -10.14 2.89 -5.00
N ARG A 129 -9.55 3.16 -6.17
CA ARG A 129 -9.07 2.12 -7.07
C ARG A 129 -8.00 1.26 -6.40
N LEU A 130 -7.00 1.86 -5.76
CA LEU A 130 -5.92 1.16 -5.06
C LEU A 130 -6.44 0.30 -3.90
N ILE A 131 -7.38 0.82 -3.10
CA ILE A 131 -8.02 0.05 -2.04
C ILE A 131 -8.79 -1.15 -2.63
N SER A 132 -9.51 -0.93 -3.73
CA SER A 132 -10.26 -2.00 -4.40
C SER A 132 -9.33 -3.09 -4.97
N GLU A 133 -8.22 -2.72 -5.59
CA GLU A 133 -7.21 -3.65 -6.09
C GLU A 133 -6.61 -4.49 -4.95
N LYS A 134 -6.27 -3.87 -3.82
CA LYS A 134 -5.80 -4.59 -2.63
C LYS A 134 -6.85 -5.52 -2.05
N ALA A 135 -8.11 -5.11 -2.00
CA ALA A 135 -9.20 -5.95 -1.53
C ALA A 135 -9.42 -7.18 -2.43
N LEU A 136 -9.34 -7.01 -3.75
CA LEU A 136 -9.39 -8.12 -4.72
C LEU A 136 -8.20 -9.06 -4.52
N GLY A 137 -6.97 -8.56 -4.38
CA GLY A 137 -5.80 -9.39 -4.12
C GLY A 137 -5.91 -10.18 -2.81
N LEU A 138 -6.50 -9.60 -1.76
CA LEU A 138 -6.78 -10.33 -0.53
C LEU A 138 -7.83 -11.43 -0.75
N SER A 139 -8.89 -11.17 -1.53
CA SER A 139 -9.91 -12.17 -1.90
C SER A 139 -9.28 -13.36 -2.64
N GLU A 140 -8.41 -13.10 -3.60
CA GLU A 140 -7.67 -14.14 -4.34
C GLU A 140 -6.77 -14.97 -3.42
N ARG A 141 -6.08 -14.32 -2.47
CA ARG A 141 -5.28 -15.04 -1.46
C ARG A 141 -6.16 -15.96 -0.60
N VAL A 142 -7.32 -15.48 -0.17
CA VAL A 142 -8.29 -16.30 0.58
C VAL A 142 -8.76 -17.46 -0.27
N GLU A 143 -9.05 -17.25 -1.56
CA GLU A 143 -9.46 -18.31 -2.47
C GLU A 143 -8.40 -19.42 -2.56
N VAL A 144 -7.13 -19.04 -2.78
CA VAL A 144 -6.02 -20.01 -2.83
C VAL A 144 -5.89 -20.76 -1.50
N LEU A 145 -5.88 -20.04 -0.38
CA LEU A 145 -5.67 -20.64 0.94
C LEU A 145 -6.83 -21.52 1.40
N SER A 146 -8.06 -21.29 0.89
CA SER A 146 -9.23 -22.09 1.20
C SER A 146 -9.23 -23.49 0.54
N ARG A 147 -8.37 -23.71 -0.46
CA ARG A 147 -8.25 -25.03 -1.09
C ARG A 147 -7.68 -26.05 -0.12
N ARG A 148 -8.22 -27.27 -0.14
CA ARG A 148 -7.90 -28.30 0.86
C ARG A 148 -6.49 -28.89 0.71
N SER A 149 -6.02 -29.13 -0.52
CA SER A 149 -4.72 -29.72 -0.76
C SER A 149 -3.70 -28.70 -1.28
N ILE A 150 -2.40 -28.96 -1.05
CA ILE A 150 -1.30 -28.16 -1.60
C ILE A 150 -1.38 -28.13 -3.13
N ARG A 151 -1.70 -29.27 -3.75
CA ARG A 151 -1.89 -29.35 -5.21
C ARG A 151 -2.97 -28.38 -5.70
N ASP A 152 -4.14 -28.37 -5.05
CA ASP A 152 -5.26 -27.50 -5.46
C ASP A 152 -4.91 -26.04 -5.22
N ARG A 153 -4.18 -25.70 -4.15
CA ARG A 153 -3.67 -24.36 -3.89
C ARG A 153 -2.75 -23.88 -5.02
N LEU A 154 -1.79 -24.72 -5.42
CA LEU A 154 -0.87 -24.41 -6.52
C LEU A 154 -1.62 -24.24 -7.85
N LEU A 155 -2.53 -25.12 -8.18
CA LEU A 155 -3.34 -25.01 -9.40
C LEU A 155 -4.21 -23.75 -9.39
N CYS A 156 -4.85 -23.44 -8.28
CA CYS A 156 -5.62 -22.21 -8.12
C CYS A 156 -4.73 -20.97 -8.33
N TYR A 157 -3.57 -20.92 -7.67
CA TYR A 157 -2.61 -19.83 -7.81
C TYR A 157 -2.12 -19.68 -9.26
N PHE A 158 -1.78 -20.77 -9.94
CA PHE A 158 -1.33 -20.71 -11.33
C PHE A 158 -2.43 -20.24 -12.29
N ASN A 159 -3.68 -20.63 -12.04
CA ASN A 159 -4.81 -20.12 -12.83
C ASN A 159 -4.95 -18.61 -12.65
N LEU A 160 -4.90 -18.09 -11.42
CA LEU A 160 -4.93 -16.65 -11.15
C LEU A 160 -3.78 -15.92 -11.86
N CYS A 161 -2.55 -16.46 -11.80
CA CYS A 161 -1.42 -15.89 -12.50
C CYS A 161 -1.61 -15.86 -14.02
N ALA A 162 -2.17 -16.92 -14.60
CA ALA A 162 -2.46 -17.00 -16.03
C ALA A 162 -3.54 -15.98 -16.44
N ASP A 163 -4.59 -15.84 -15.64
CA ASP A 163 -5.67 -14.88 -15.87
C ASP A 163 -5.17 -13.43 -15.80
N HIS A 164 -4.34 -13.09 -14.82
CA HIS A 164 -3.71 -11.77 -14.70
C HIS A 164 -2.78 -11.49 -15.87
N ALA A 165 -1.96 -12.47 -16.28
CA ALA A 165 -1.06 -12.34 -17.42
C ALA A 165 -1.79 -12.37 -18.77
N LYS A 166 -3.05 -12.80 -18.81
CA LYS A 166 -3.83 -13.10 -20.03
C LYS A 166 -3.07 -14.02 -21.00
N GLN A 167 -2.25 -14.91 -20.45
CA GLN A 167 -1.36 -15.81 -21.17
C GLN A 167 -1.23 -17.15 -20.43
N THR A 168 -1.02 -18.24 -21.18
CA THR A 168 -0.77 -19.57 -20.60
C THR A 168 0.68 -19.78 -20.17
N VAL A 169 1.58 -18.89 -20.59
CA VAL A 169 3.00 -18.90 -20.20
C VAL A 169 3.29 -17.60 -19.44
N PHE A 170 3.69 -17.71 -18.19
CA PHE A 170 3.97 -16.57 -17.31
C PHE A 170 5.13 -16.88 -16.37
N SER A 171 5.79 -15.86 -15.88
CA SER A 171 6.84 -15.97 -14.86
C SER A 171 6.25 -15.88 -13.47
N ILE A 172 6.76 -16.70 -12.55
CA ILE A 172 6.40 -16.65 -11.14
C ILE A 172 7.51 -15.90 -10.40
N PRO A 173 7.19 -14.91 -9.54
CA PRO A 173 8.20 -14.09 -8.86
C PRO A 173 8.89 -14.80 -7.69
N PHE A 174 8.90 -16.14 -7.67
CA PHE A 174 9.60 -16.92 -6.66
C PHE A 174 10.93 -17.41 -7.24
N THR A 175 12.00 -16.91 -6.67
CA THR A 175 13.32 -17.54 -6.75
C THR A 175 13.44 -18.51 -5.58
N GLY A 176 13.76 -19.78 -5.88
CA GLY A 176 14.03 -20.79 -4.86
C GLY A 176 15.26 -20.45 -4.02
#